data_3747bb5ae94af7a3d62325e3cef1432e
#
_entry.id   3747bb5ae94af7a3d62325e3cef1432e
#
_cell.length_a   1.000
_cell.length_b   1.000
_cell.length_c   1.000
_cell.angle_alpha   90.00
_cell.angle_beta   90.00
_cell.angle_gamma   90.00
#
_symmetry.space_group_name_H-M   'P 1'
#
loop_
_entity.id
_entity.type
_entity.pdbx_description
1 polymer ?
#
loop_
_entity_poly.entity_id
_entity_poly.type
_entity_poly.pdbx_seq_one_letter_code
_entity_poly.pdbx_strand_id
1 'polypeptide(L)'
;MTNEIELKLKIALADVAQFLANPCLQKAIAQQRQHLISVYYDTSALSLMHQRAALRVRLVGTRWIQTIKIGGHAINGLHTRPEWEVELNNHQPQPGLFTDPAVTQLLTVELIHQLTPIFQTDFWRDTWLLEFHGAQIETALDLGKVISLTQETPICEIELELKNGNVQQLMELAQILGQDITLTPDSISKAQRGYALYQQQAGMLS
;
A
#
# COMPACT_ATOMS: atom_id res chain seq x y z
N MET A 1 6.85 9.93 -11.73
CA MET A 1 7.54 9.10 -10.72
C MET A 1 7.63 9.87 -9.42
N THR A 2 7.10 9.32 -8.35
CA THR A 2 7.31 9.81 -6.98
C THR A 2 8.08 8.73 -6.21
N ASN A 3 8.93 9.14 -5.29
CA ASN A 3 9.60 8.21 -4.39
C ASN A 3 8.83 8.20 -3.08
N GLU A 4 8.04 7.16 -2.84
CA GLU A 4 7.25 6.98 -1.64
C GLU A 4 8.17 6.56 -0.47
N ILE A 5 8.06 7.25 0.65
CA ILE A 5 8.73 6.90 1.91
C ILE A 5 7.64 6.72 2.95
N GLU A 6 7.45 5.49 3.39
CA GLU A 6 6.43 5.15 4.39
C GLU A 6 6.99 4.25 5.49
N LEU A 7 6.56 4.46 6.71
CA LEU A 7 6.75 3.53 7.82
C LEU A 7 5.46 2.76 8.04
N LYS A 8 5.53 1.44 7.87
CA LYS A 8 4.42 0.53 8.10
C LYS A 8 4.56 -0.16 9.44
N LEU A 9 3.45 -0.18 10.19
CA LEU A 9 3.36 -0.73 11.53
C LEU A 9 2.13 -1.63 11.66
N LYS A 10 2.31 -2.80 12.25
CA LYS A 10 1.18 -3.64 12.70
C LYS A 10 0.60 -3.06 13.97
N ILE A 11 -0.71 -3.12 14.08
CA ILE A 11 -1.48 -2.81 15.29
C ILE A 11 -2.42 -3.97 15.58
N ALA A 12 -2.60 -4.33 16.86
CA ALA A 12 -3.64 -5.28 17.23
C ALA A 12 -5.03 -4.63 17.10
N LEU A 13 -6.02 -5.39 16.67
CA LEU A 13 -7.39 -4.87 16.54
C LEU A 13 -7.94 -4.31 17.86
N ALA A 14 -7.53 -4.90 18.98
CA ALA A 14 -7.91 -4.42 20.34
C ALA A 14 -7.36 -3.02 20.66
N ASP A 15 -6.24 -2.61 20.05
CA ASP A 15 -5.58 -1.33 20.31
C ASP A 15 -6.07 -0.21 19.38
N VAL A 16 -6.91 -0.53 18.39
CA VAL A 16 -7.40 0.46 17.41
C VAL A 16 -8.16 1.60 18.09
N ALA A 17 -9.02 1.30 19.06
CA ALA A 17 -9.78 2.35 19.75
C ALA A 17 -8.86 3.32 20.50
N GLN A 18 -7.79 2.80 21.12
CA GLN A 18 -6.80 3.62 21.82
C GLN A 18 -5.94 4.44 20.86
N PHE A 19 -5.56 3.85 19.72
CA PHE A 19 -4.90 4.59 18.63
C PHE A 19 -5.74 5.78 18.15
N LEU A 20 -7.04 5.56 17.88
CA LEU A 20 -7.95 6.61 17.43
C LEU A 20 -8.15 7.74 18.46
N ALA A 21 -7.99 7.43 19.74
CA ALA A 21 -8.05 8.41 20.85
C ALA A 21 -6.75 9.18 21.04
N ASN A 22 -5.68 8.87 20.29
CA ASN A 22 -4.37 9.52 20.47
C ASN A 22 -4.45 11.03 20.23
N PRO A 23 -3.98 11.88 21.17
CA PRO A 23 -4.06 13.34 21.05
C PRO A 23 -3.33 13.93 19.84
N CYS A 24 -2.32 13.23 19.29
CA CYS A 24 -1.64 13.68 18.06
C CYS A 24 -2.59 13.68 16.87
N LEU A 25 -3.48 12.70 16.73
CA LEU A 25 -4.43 12.62 15.63
C LEU A 25 -5.46 13.75 15.68
N GLN A 26 -5.79 14.25 16.88
CA GLN A 26 -6.70 15.39 17.07
C GLN A 26 -6.14 16.72 16.55
N LYS A 27 -4.83 16.78 16.29
CA LYS A 27 -4.13 17.96 15.73
C LYS A 27 -4.01 17.93 14.21
N ALA A 28 -4.64 16.97 13.55
CA ALA A 28 -4.58 16.83 12.10
C ALA A 28 -5.16 18.07 11.41
N ILE A 29 -4.45 18.56 10.38
CA ILE A 29 -4.88 19.67 9.54
C ILE A 29 -5.89 19.25 8.47
N ALA A 30 -5.92 17.96 8.16
CA ALA A 30 -6.92 17.33 7.30
C ALA A 30 -7.17 15.90 7.76
N GLN A 31 -8.42 15.46 7.61
CA GLN A 31 -8.84 14.09 7.94
C GLN A 31 -9.78 13.58 6.86
N GLN A 32 -9.64 12.31 6.51
CA GLN A 32 -10.49 11.67 5.51
C GLN A 32 -10.72 10.20 5.84
N ARG A 33 -11.89 9.67 5.48
CA ARG A 33 -12.18 8.24 5.48
C ARG A 33 -12.60 7.79 4.09
N GLN A 34 -11.98 6.71 3.60
CA GLN A 34 -12.25 6.17 2.28
C GLN A 34 -12.37 4.63 2.32
N HIS A 35 -13.29 4.10 1.51
CA HIS A 35 -13.31 2.68 1.20
C HIS A 35 -12.47 2.44 -0.04
N LEU A 36 -11.43 1.63 0.08
CA LEU A 36 -10.45 1.38 -0.97
C LEU A 36 -10.51 -0.09 -1.42
N ILE A 37 -10.94 -0.29 -2.66
CA ILE A 37 -10.90 -1.60 -3.31
C ILE A 37 -9.84 -1.52 -4.41
N SER A 38 -8.86 -2.45 -4.37
CA SER A 38 -7.81 -2.52 -5.38
C SER A 38 -7.72 -3.94 -5.93
N VAL A 39 -7.71 -4.06 -7.24
CA VAL A 39 -7.44 -5.33 -7.94
C VAL A 39 -6.00 -5.31 -8.40
N TYR A 40 -5.25 -6.35 -8.06
CA TYR A 40 -3.86 -6.55 -8.47
C TYR A 40 -3.79 -7.50 -9.66
N TYR A 41 -2.97 -7.13 -10.63
CA TYR A 41 -2.81 -7.83 -11.89
C TYR A 41 -1.38 -8.34 -12.05
N ASP A 42 -1.27 -9.58 -12.54
CA ASP A 42 -0.01 -10.20 -12.93
C ASP A 42 -0.28 -11.27 -13.99
N THR A 43 0.74 -11.90 -14.53
CA THR A 43 0.60 -13.11 -15.33
C THR A 43 0.36 -14.32 -14.42
N SER A 44 -0.15 -15.43 -14.98
CA SER A 44 -0.28 -16.70 -14.23
C SER A 44 1.06 -17.21 -13.68
N ALA A 45 2.18 -16.84 -14.33
CA ALA A 45 3.54 -17.15 -13.89
C ALA A 45 4.09 -16.14 -12.87
N LEU A 46 3.29 -15.14 -12.43
CA LEU A 46 3.68 -14.08 -11.48
C LEU A 46 4.92 -13.28 -11.94
N SER A 47 4.96 -12.95 -13.22
CA SER A 47 6.13 -12.30 -13.85
C SER A 47 6.46 -10.94 -13.25
N LEU A 48 5.45 -10.15 -12.85
CA LEU A 48 5.67 -8.86 -12.17
C LEU A 48 6.21 -9.08 -10.75
N MET A 49 5.64 -10.00 -10.00
CA MET A 49 6.11 -10.36 -8.65
C MET A 49 7.60 -10.77 -8.68
N HIS A 50 8.00 -11.64 -9.61
CA HIS A 50 9.38 -12.09 -9.75
C HIS A 50 10.34 -10.94 -10.12
N GLN A 51 9.84 -9.90 -10.77
CA GLN A 51 10.59 -8.67 -11.06
C GLN A 51 10.42 -7.60 -9.97
N ARG A 52 9.89 -7.99 -8.79
CA ARG A 52 9.65 -7.11 -7.64
C ARG A 52 8.76 -5.92 -7.98
N ALA A 53 7.80 -6.13 -8.87
CA ALA A 53 6.81 -5.15 -9.27
C ALA A 53 5.41 -5.57 -8.84
N ALA A 54 4.52 -4.59 -8.66
CA ALA A 54 3.10 -4.81 -8.39
C ALA A 54 2.27 -3.78 -9.14
N LEU A 55 1.36 -4.27 -9.99
CA LEU A 55 0.41 -3.46 -10.75
C LEU A 55 -0.97 -3.59 -10.13
N ARG A 56 -1.62 -2.47 -9.84
CA ARG A 56 -3.00 -2.44 -9.34
C ARG A 56 -3.86 -1.42 -10.06
N VAL A 57 -5.16 -1.67 -10.06
CA VAL A 57 -6.19 -0.68 -10.39
C VAL A 57 -7.07 -0.49 -9.15
N ARG A 58 -7.31 0.76 -8.76
CA ARG A 58 -8.04 1.14 -7.54
C ARG A 58 -9.11 2.17 -7.87
N LEU A 59 -10.28 2.03 -7.27
CA LEU A 59 -11.29 3.07 -7.24
C LEU A 59 -11.02 4.00 -6.04
N VAL A 60 -10.84 5.30 -6.33
CA VAL A 60 -10.67 6.36 -5.32
C VAL A 60 -11.77 7.40 -5.54
N GLY A 61 -12.79 7.40 -4.69
CA GLY A 61 -14.01 8.19 -4.94
C GLY A 61 -14.69 7.71 -6.23
N THR A 62 -14.66 8.55 -7.27
CA THR A 62 -15.21 8.23 -8.60
C THR A 62 -14.16 7.98 -9.67
N ARG A 63 -12.87 8.04 -9.31
CA ARG A 63 -11.75 7.92 -10.24
C ARG A 63 -11.10 6.55 -10.15
N TRP A 64 -10.78 5.97 -11.30
CA TRP A 64 -9.95 4.77 -11.39
C TRP A 64 -8.49 5.16 -11.51
N ILE A 65 -7.66 4.67 -10.61
CA ILE A 65 -6.21 4.94 -10.60
C ILE A 65 -5.47 3.63 -10.82
N GLN A 66 -4.64 3.60 -11.83
CA GLN A 66 -3.68 2.53 -12.07
C GLN A 66 -2.34 2.92 -11.46
N THR A 67 -1.81 2.04 -10.62
CA THR A 67 -0.54 2.26 -9.94
C THR A 67 0.39 1.09 -10.24
N ILE A 68 1.65 1.38 -10.54
CA ILE A 68 2.73 0.39 -10.52
C ILE A 68 3.83 0.82 -9.56
N LYS A 69 4.24 -0.12 -8.69
CA LYS A 69 5.39 0.03 -7.79
C LYS A 69 6.46 -0.95 -8.23
N ILE A 70 7.72 -0.51 -8.37
CA ILE A 70 8.83 -1.33 -8.88
C ILE A 70 10.00 -1.28 -7.91
N GLY A 71 10.53 -2.45 -7.53
CA GLY A 71 11.69 -2.55 -6.66
C GLY A 71 11.46 -2.02 -5.25
N GLY A 72 12.41 -1.21 -4.76
CA GLY A 72 12.36 -0.60 -3.43
C GLY A 72 13.00 -1.46 -2.34
N HIS A 73 13.05 -0.90 -1.13
CA HIS A 73 13.61 -1.50 0.06
C HIS A 73 12.63 -1.39 1.21
N ALA A 74 12.61 -2.41 2.09
CA ALA A 74 11.87 -2.41 3.34
C ALA A 74 12.80 -2.88 4.46
N ILE A 75 13.11 -1.99 5.40
CA ILE A 75 13.97 -2.28 6.55
C ILE A 75 13.28 -1.79 7.81
N ASN A 76 13.01 -2.70 8.74
CA ASN A 76 12.33 -2.37 10.00
C ASN A 76 11.02 -1.57 9.80
N GLY A 77 10.22 -1.98 8.82
CA GLY A 77 8.95 -1.32 8.49
C GLY A 77 9.07 -0.04 7.65
N LEU A 78 10.27 0.52 7.49
CA LEU A 78 10.49 1.66 6.62
C LEU A 78 10.62 1.18 5.18
N HIS A 79 9.65 1.56 4.35
CA HIS A 79 9.59 1.27 2.92
C HIS A 79 10.02 2.51 2.13
N THR A 80 10.82 2.29 1.11
CA THR A 80 11.18 3.31 0.11
C THR A 80 11.10 2.68 -1.26
N ARG A 81 10.20 3.18 -2.11
CA ARG A 81 10.06 2.62 -3.46
C ARG A 81 9.51 3.62 -4.48
N PRO A 82 9.97 3.53 -5.74
CA PRO A 82 9.38 4.27 -6.85
C PRO A 82 7.95 3.82 -7.13
N GLU A 83 7.10 4.81 -7.37
CA GLU A 83 5.70 4.62 -7.73
C GLU A 83 5.32 5.50 -8.93
N TRP A 84 4.51 4.93 -9.82
CA TRP A 84 3.91 5.63 -10.96
C TRP A 84 2.41 5.43 -10.95
N GLU A 85 1.68 6.51 -11.12
CA GLU A 85 0.23 6.50 -11.17
C GLU A 85 -0.29 7.12 -12.45
N VAL A 86 -1.40 6.56 -12.95
CA VAL A 86 -2.13 7.07 -14.11
C VAL A 86 -3.62 6.92 -13.86
N GLU A 87 -4.38 7.99 -14.12
CA GLU A 87 -5.84 7.95 -14.06
C GLU A 87 -6.41 7.22 -15.28
N LEU A 88 -7.39 6.36 -15.03
CA LEU A 88 -8.07 5.55 -16.05
C LEU A 88 -9.52 6.00 -16.24
N ASN A 89 -10.05 5.79 -17.43
CA ASN A 89 -11.47 6.04 -17.74
C ASN A 89 -12.40 4.92 -17.25
N ASN A 90 -11.87 3.75 -16.85
CA ASN A 90 -12.63 2.59 -16.37
C ASN A 90 -11.76 1.68 -15.47
N HIS A 91 -12.34 0.58 -15.00
CA HIS A 91 -11.69 -0.36 -14.07
C HIS A 91 -10.67 -1.31 -14.73
N GLN A 92 -10.52 -1.30 -16.04
CA GLN A 92 -9.59 -2.20 -16.72
C GLN A 92 -8.16 -1.62 -16.73
N PRO A 93 -7.13 -2.44 -16.47
CA PRO A 93 -5.76 -1.97 -16.54
C PRO A 93 -5.41 -1.53 -17.97
N GLN A 94 -4.73 -0.40 -18.08
CA GLN A 94 -4.22 0.17 -19.32
C GLN A 94 -2.72 0.47 -19.18
N PRO A 95 -1.85 -0.56 -19.06
CA PRO A 95 -0.43 -0.37 -18.80
C PRO A 95 0.30 0.46 -19.86
N GLY A 96 -0.21 0.49 -21.09
CA GLY A 96 0.32 1.33 -22.16
C GLY A 96 0.21 2.84 -21.94
N LEU A 97 -0.51 3.29 -20.90
CA LEU A 97 -0.55 4.70 -20.50
C LEU A 97 0.69 5.15 -19.69
N PHE A 98 1.46 4.22 -19.15
CA PHE A 98 2.75 4.58 -18.56
C PHE A 98 3.77 4.92 -19.63
N THR A 99 4.48 6.04 -19.45
CA THR A 99 5.48 6.55 -20.42
C THR A 99 6.90 6.52 -19.89
N ASP A 100 7.08 6.26 -18.58
CA ASP A 100 8.41 6.19 -17.98
C ASP A 100 9.17 4.94 -18.46
N PRO A 101 10.43 5.08 -18.93
CA PRO A 101 11.22 3.95 -19.43
C PRO A 101 11.37 2.79 -18.46
N ALA A 102 11.46 3.05 -17.15
CA ALA A 102 11.57 2.01 -16.12
C ALA A 102 10.30 1.13 -16.08
N VAL A 103 9.14 1.70 -16.41
CA VAL A 103 7.87 0.97 -16.44
C VAL A 103 7.66 0.29 -17.80
N THR A 104 7.93 1.01 -18.92
CA THR A 104 7.69 0.48 -20.26
C THR A 104 8.62 -0.66 -20.64
N GLN A 105 9.85 -0.69 -20.10
CA GLN A 105 10.76 -1.83 -20.27
C GLN A 105 10.29 -3.08 -19.52
N LEU A 106 9.63 -2.91 -18.39
CA LEU A 106 9.05 -4.00 -17.61
C LEU A 106 7.76 -4.53 -18.24
N LEU A 107 6.86 -3.62 -18.65
CA LEU A 107 5.53 -3.95 -19.18
C LEU A 107 5.59 -4.12 -20.71
N THR A 108 6.23 -5.21 -21.17
CA THR A 108 6.26 -5.55 -22.60
C THR A 108 4.86 -5.87 -23.12
N VAL A 109 4.67 -5.78 -24.43
CA VAL A 109 3.39 -6.10 -25.09
C VAL A 109 2.94 -7.53 -24.75
N GLU A 110 3.87 -8.48 -24.76
CA GLU A 110 3.61 -9.89 -24.46
C GLU A 110 3.14 -10.08 -23.00
N LEU A 111 3.77 -9.37 -22.05
CA LEU A 111 3.39 -9.43 -20.65
C LEU A 111 2.00 -8.80 -20.45
N ILE A 112 1.74 -7.65 -21.07
CA ILE A 112 0.45 -6.94 -20.97
C ILE A 112 -0.72 -7.84 -21.41
N HIS A 113 -0.56 -8.59 -22.49
CA HIS A 113 -1.60 -9.51 -22.99
C HIS A 113 -1.87 -10.71 -22.07
N GLN A 114 -0.98 -11.00 -21.13
CA GLN A 114 -1.11 -12.11 -20.17
C GLN A 114 -1.58 -11.66 -18.79
N LEU A 115 -1.82 -10.35 -18.58
CA LEU A 115 -2.28 -9.83 -17.31
C LEU A 115 -3.69 -10.33 -16.97
N THR A 116 -3.82 -10.91 -15.79
CA THR A 116 -5.08 -11.34 -15.21
C THR A 116 -5.19 -10.85 -13.77
N PRO A 117 -6.39 -10.70 -13.21
CA PRO A 117 -6.55 -10.39 -11.79
C PRO A 117 -6.07 -11.58 -10.94
N ILE A 118 -5.20 -11.31 -9.97
CA ILE A 118 -4.57 -12.33 -9.11
C ILE A 118 -5.16 -12.28 -7.70
N PHE A 119 -5.29 -11.10 -7.12
CA PHE A 119 -5.89 -10.88 -5.81
C PHE A 119 -6.45 -9.46 -5.71
N GLN A 120 -7.21 -9.23 -4.65
CA GLN A 120 -7.72 -7.89 -4.35
C GLN A 120 -7.46 -7.52 -2.89
N THR A 121 -7.40 -6.22 -2.62
CA THR A 121 -7.49 -5.66 -1.26
C THR A 121 -8.77 -4.88 -1.13
N ASP A 122 -9.45 -5.04 0.00
CA ASP A 122 -10.72 -4.40 0.33
C ASP A 122 -10.63 -3.91 1.78
N PHE A 123 -10.51 -2.59 1.98
CA PHE A 123 -10.31 -2.03 3.31
C PHE A 123 -10.79 -0.58 3.42
N TRP A 124 -11.14 -0.20 4.62
CA TRP A 124 -11.33 1.19 4.99
C TRP A 124 -10.00 1.80 5.40
N ARG A 125 -9.73 3.01 4.90
CA ARG A 125 -8.60 3.84 5.26
C ARG A 125 -9.09 5.12 5.92
N ASP A 126 -8.71 5.32 7.17
CA ASP A 126 -8.81 6.60 7.84
C ASP A 126 -7.44 7.30 7.77
N THR A 127 -7.39 8.54 7.29
CA THR A 127 -6.15 9.31 7.17
C THR A 127 -6.19 10.59 7.98
N TRP A 128 -5.03 10.98 8.50
CA TRP A 128 -4.76 12.23 9.22
C TRP A 128 -3.49 12.86 8.64
N LEU A 129 -3.61 14.07 8.08
CA LEU A 129 -2.44 14.85 7.67
C LEU A 129 -1.96 15.65 8.87
N LEU A 130 -0.75 15.37 9.34
CA LEU A 130 -0.15 15.97 10.52
C LEU A 130 1.00 16.89 10.12
N GLU A 131 1.06 18.08 10.75
CA GLU A 131 2.28 18.88 10.81
C GLU A 131 3.04 18.53 12.08
N PHE A 132 4.23 17.95 11.93
CA PHE A 132 5.02 17.45 13.05
C PHE A 132 6.48 17.89 12.92
N HIS A 133 6.92 18.78 13.82
CA HIS A 133 8.27 19.36 13.85
C HIS A 133 8.75 19.91 12.49
N GLY A 134 7.85 20.50 11.72
CA GLY A 134 8.12 21.05 10.37
C GLY A 134 8.02 20.03 9.24
N ALA A 135 7.77 18.75 9.53
CA ALA A 135 7.42 17.74 8.51
C ALA A 135 5.90 17.70 8.29
N GLN A 136 5.50 17.28 7.09
CA GLN A 136 4.14 16.86 6.79
C GLN A 136 4.12 15.33 6.66
N ILE A 137 3.32 14.69 7.50
CA ILE A 137 3.21 13.24 7.57
C ILE A 137 1.73 12.87 7.47
N GLU A 138 1.40 12.04 6.48
CA GLU A 138 0.10 11.40 6.40
C GLU A 138 0.13 10.10 7.22
N THR A 139 -0.66 10.06 8.26
CA THR A 139 -0.88 8.85 9.07
C THR A 139 -2.16 8.19 8.58
N ALA A 140 -2.11 6.91 8.25
CA ALA A 140 -3.25 6.13 7.80
C ALA A 140 -3.48 4.91 8.71
N LEU A 141 -4.73 4.62 9.03
CA LEU A 141 -5.17 3.36 9.63
C LEU A 141 -5.96 2.58 8.59
N ASP A 142 -5.48 1.38 8.25
CA ASP A 142 -6.12 0.48 7.30
C ASP A 142 -6.76 -0.71 8.00
N LEU A 143 -8.06 -0.88 7.82
CA LEU A 143 -8.84 -1.97 8.38
C LEU A 143 -9.64 -2.68 7.28
N GLY A 144 -9.38 -3.97 7.09
CA GLY A 144 -10.05 -4.75 6.05
C GLY A 144 -9.38 -6.08 5.78
N LYS A 145 -9.24 -6.43 4.51
CA LYS A 145 -8.71 -7.74 4.11
C LYS A 145 -8.02 -7.74 2.74
N VAL A 146 -7.12 -8.68 2.58
CA VAL A 146 -6.61 -9.16 1.29
C VAL A 146 -7.38 -10.41 0.92
N ILE A 147 -7.84 -10.51 -0.33
CA ILE A 147 -8.67 -11.60 -0.82
C ILE A 147 -8.00 -12.18 -2.06
N SER A 148 -7.82 -13.49 -2.09
CA SER A 148 -7.35 -14.22 -3.28
C SER A 148 -8.16 -15.50 -3.42
N LEU A 149 -8.76 -15.70 -4.60
CA LEU A 149 -9.62 -16.84 -4.89
C LEU A 149 -10.69 -17.05 -3.78
N THR A 150 -10.53 -18.08 -2.94
CA THR A 150 -11.47 -18.45 -1.87
C THR A 150 -10.97 -18.11 -0.45
N GLN A 151 -9.77 -17.55 -0.32
CA GLN A 151 -9.17 -17.25 0.99
C GLN A 151 -9.02 -15.75 1.21
N GLU A 152 -8.99 -15.37 2.48
CA GLU A 152 -8.74 -13.98 2.88
C GLU A 152 -7.80 -13.91 4.10
N THR A 153 -7.09 -12.79 4.21
CA THR A 153 -6.26 -12.47 5.37
C THR A 153 -6.53 -11.03 5.81
N PRO A 154 -6.59 -10.76 7.12
CA PRO A 154 -6.94 -9.43 7.61
C PRO A 154 -5.87 -8.38 7.29
N ILE A 155 -6.33 -7.14 7.11
CA ILE A 155 -5.53 -5.92 7.12
C ILE A 155 -5.87 -5.18 8.41
N CYS A 156 -4.87 -4.95 9.26
CA CYS A 156 -4.96 -4.13 10.46
C CYS A 156 -3.57 -3.51 10.65
N GLU A 157 -3.36 -2.34 10.07
CA GLU A 157 -2.03 -1.72 10.02
C GLU A 157 -2.12 -0.20 10.01
N ILE A 158 -1.04 0.45 10.46
CA ILE A 158 -0.82 1.88 10.37
C ILE A 158 0.28 2.11 9.34
N GLU A 159 0.09 3.10 8.48
CA GLU A 159 1.10 3.61 7.56
C GLU A 159 1.33 5.09 7.87
N LEU A 160 2.59 5.49 8.03
CA LEU A 160 3.00 6.88 8.12
C LEU A 160 3.78 7.21 6.85
N GLU A 161 3.22 8.04 5.98
CA GLU A 161 3.86 8.45 4.74
C GLU A 161 4.44 9.86 4.87
N LEU A 162 5.70 10.01 4.54
CA LEU A 162 6.40 11.29 4.56
C LEU A 162 6.04 12.09 3.30
N LYS A 163 5.22 13.14 3.45
CA LYS A 163 4.88 14.04 2.35
C LYS A 163 5.94 15.15 2.19
N ASN A 164 6.51 15.60 3.31
CA ASN A 164 7.59 16.60 3.36
C ASN A 164 8.36 16.46 4.67
N GLY A 165 9.67 16.71 4.66
CA GLY A 165 10.53 16.61 5.85
C GLY A 165 11.56 15.50 5.73
N ASN A 166 11.93 14.87 6.85
CA ASN A 166 12.90 13.79 6.89
C ASN A 166 12.41 12.57 7.69
N VAL A 167 13.06 11.43 7.46
CA VAL A 167 12.71 10.13 8.06
C VAL A 167 12.77 10.15 9.60
N GLN A 168 13.62 10.98 10.19
CA GLN A 168 13.72 11.06 11.65
C GLN A 168 12.41 11.53 12.27
N GLN A 169 11.77 12.55 11.70
CA GLN A 169 10.47 13.07 12.17
C GLN A 169 9.37 12.00 12.04
N LEU A 170 9.42 11.20 10.96
CA LEU A 170 8.52 10.06 10.79
C LEU A 170 8.67 9.03 11.91
N MET A 171 9.92 8.68 12.27
CA MET A 171 10.22 7.73 13.35
C MET A 171 9.83 8.28 14.74
N GLU A 172 10.06 9.57 14.99
CA GLU A 172 9.65 10.23 16.24
C GLU A 172 8.13 10.23 16.40
N LEU A 173 7.38 10.56 15.34
CA LEU A 173 5.91 10.50 15.37
C LEU A 173 5.43 9.07 15.66
N ALA A 174 6.04 8.06 15.04
CA ALA A 174 5.70 6.65 15.29
C ALA A 174 5.90 6.26 16.75
N GLN A 175 6.97 6.72 17.40
CA GLN A 175 7.21 6.49 18.83
C GLN A 175 6.13 7.14 19.70
N ILE A 176 5.71 8.35 19.39
CA ILE A 176 4.64 9.04 20.14
C ILE A 176 3.30 8.30 19.96
N LEU A 177 2.98 7.89 18.75
CA LEU A 177 1.74 7.13 18.48
C LEU A 177 1.73 5.76 19.19
N GLY A 178 2.93 5.17 19.40
CA GLY A 178 3.11 3.89 20.08
C GLY A 178 3.35 3.96 21.59
N GLN A 179 3.20 5.13 22.25
CA GLN A 179 3.50 5.24 23.70
C GLN A 179 2.61 4.35 24.57
N ASP A 180 1.34 4.25 24.23
CA ASP A 180 0.33 3.54 25.03
C ASP A 180 -0.19 2.26 24.38
N ILE A 181 0.30 1.91 23.17
CA ILE A 181 -0.10 0.73 22.41
C ILE A 181 1.12 0.08 21.77
N THR A 182 1.00 -1.22 21.44
CA THR A 182 2.11 -1.91 20.76
C THR A 182 2.00 -1.74 19.25
N LEU A 183 2.95 -0.98 18.68
CA LEU A 183 3.15 -0.86 17.24
C LEU A 183 4.41 -1.63 16.84
N THR A 184 4.27 -2.59 15.93
CA THR A 184 5.38 -3.44 15.48
C THR A 184 5.71 -3.14 14.02
N PRO A 185 6.97 -2.81 13.68
CA PRO A 185 7.39 -2.61 12.28
C PRO A 185 7.01 -3.79 11.38
N ASP A 186 6.43 -3.49 10.21
CA ASP A 186 6.04 -4.50 9.23
C ASP A 186 6.70 -4.26 7.88
N SER A 187 7.62 -5.12 7.50
CA SER A 187 8.28 -5.06 6.19
C SER A 187 7.50 -5.77 5.06
N ILE A 188 6.34 -6.37 5.37
CA ILE A 188 5.52 -7.09 4.40
C ILE A 188 4.40 -6.17 3.90
N SER A 189 4.41 -5.86 2.60
CA SER A 189 3.38 -5.04 1.98
C SER A 189 2.06 -5.81 1.76
N LYS A 190 0.93 -5.08 1.56
CA LYS A 190 -0.35 -5.67 1.14
C LYS A 190 -0.19 -6.53 -0.13
N ALA A 191 0.63 -6.06 -1.09
CA ALA A 191 0.90 -6.80 -2.32
C ALA A 191 1.61 -8.14 -2.03
N GLN A 192 2.65 -8.15 -1.19
CA GLN A 192 3.35 -9.40 -0.83
C GLN A 192 2.42 -10.38 -0.11
N ARG A 193 1.52 -9.90 0.76
CA ARG A 193 0.50 -10.76 1.40
C ARG A 193 -0.46 -11.36 0.38
N GLY A 194 -0.88 -10.56 -0.62
CA GLY A 194 -1.76 -11.02 -1.68
C GLY A 194 -1.11 -12.09 -2.56
N TYR A 195 0.14 -11.88 -2.96
CA TYR A 195 0.89 -12.87 -3.72
C TYR A 195 1.12 -14.17 -2.93
N ALA A 196 1.48 -14.08 -1.65
CA ALA A 196 1.65 -15.25 -0.79
C ALA A 196 0.35 -16.05 -0.68
N LEU A 197 -0.79 -15.38 -0.50
CA LEU A 197 -2.11 -16.00 -0.42
C LEU A 197 -2.48 -16.71 -1.73
N TYR A 198 -2.22 -16.07 -2.87
CA TYR A 198 -2.44 -16.66 -4.19
C TYR A 198 -1.59 -17.91 -4.42
N GLN A 199 -0.28 -17.83 -4.11
CA GLN A 199 0.65 -18.95 -4.30
C GLN A 199 0.28 -20.17 -3.45
N GLN A 200 -0.17 -19.97 -2.19
CA GLN A 200 -0.64 -21.06 -1.32
C GLN A 200 -1.80 -21.81 -1.94
N GLN A 201 -2.75 -21.12 -2.55
CA GLN A 201 -3.94 -21.72 -3.16
C GLN A 201 -3.67 -22.35 -4.53
N ALA A 202 -2.77 -21.73 -5.30
CA ALA A 202 -2.40 -22.25 -6.61
C ALA A 202 -1.48 -23.50 -6.53
N GLY A 203 -1.13 -23.96 -5.32
CA GLY A 203 -0.19 -25.05 -5.11
C GLY A 203 1.25 -24.75 -5.55
N MET A 204 1.60 -23.45 -5.63
CA MET A 204 2.92 -22.99 -6.06
C MET A 204 3.94 -22.92 -4.92
N LEU A 205 3.50 -23.15 -3.69
CA LEU A 205 4.36 -23.30 -2.51
C LEU A 205 4.43 -24.78 -2.16
N SER A 206 5.48 -25.43 -2.57
CA SER A 206 5.88 -26.78 -2.15
C SER A 206 6.90 -26.71 -1.04
#